data_539ff3ec3d7bdfae35bccd8440f62201
#
_entry.id   539ff3ec3d7bdfae35bccd8440f62201
#
_cell.length_a   1.000
_cell.length_b   1.000
_cell.length_c   1.000
_cell.angle_alpha   90.00
_cell.angle_beta   90.00
_cell.angle_gamma   90.00
#
_symmetry.space_group_name_H-M   'P 1'
#
loop_
_entity.id
_entity.type
_entity.pdbx_description
1 polymer ?
#
loop_
_entity_poly.entity_id
_entity_poly.type
_entity_poly.pdbx_seq_one_letter_code
_entity_poly.pdbx_strand_id
1 'polypeptide(L)'
;MQTPEPHDLNIVSDIICPWCYIAKKQLASALALGFETTQLASHFDVTWRPFELNPDMPISGVDRVSYRTQKFGSWERSQALDADVAAAGKRVGINFRHDLMTRTPNSFQARRLILLAGRDDRQNAVVDALFKAYFTEGRNVGETSVLVEIAAEAGLDAERVLKFLHSNVGVDEIRSQEQSAMNAEISGVPTFMLDGEVIFSGAVGAEAMATYFQKALKK
;
A
#
# COMPACT_ATOMS: atom_id res chain seq x y z
N MET A 1 -35.43 0.37 5.92
CA MET A 1 -34.69 -0.26 4.79
C MET A 1 -33.36 -0.69 5.36
N GLN A 2 -33.02 -1.97 5.31
CA GLN A 2 -31.66 -2.40 5.66
C GLN A 2 -30.71 -1.83 4.61
N THR A 3 -29.66 -1.15 5.04
CA THR A 3 -28.54 -0.81 4.14
C THR A 3 -27.95 -2.14 3.67
N PRO A 4 -27.69 -2.31 2.35
CA PRO A 4 -27.01 -3.51 1.87
C PRO A 4 -25.66 -3.66 2.56
N GLU A 5 -25.22 -4.89 2.78
CA GLU A 5 -23.88 -5.15 3.32
C GLU A 5 -22.83 -4.56 2.36
N PRO A 6 -21.75 -3.97 2.88
CA PRO A 6 -20.69 -3.43 2.05
C PRO A 6 -19.96 -4.54 1.29
N HIS A 7 -19.51 -4.25 0.08
CA HIS A 7 -18.70 -5.13 -0.74
C HIS A 7 -17.24 -5.14 -0.29
N ASP A 8 -16.55 -6.28 -0.39
CA ASP A 8 -15.14 -6.42 -0.05
C ASP A 8 -14.24 -5.79 -1.11
N LEU A 9 -13.73 -4.57 -0.85
CA LEU A 9 -12.75 -3.92 -1.72
C LEU A 9 -11.32 -4.20 -1.23
N ASN A 10 -10.68 -5.17 -1.88
CA ASN A 10 -9.31 -5.55 -1.58
C ASN A 10 -8.32 -4.80 -2.47
N ILE A 11 -7.27 -4.21 -1.86
CA ILE A 11 -6.22 -3.47 -2.54
C ILE A 11 -4.90 -4.20 -2.33
N VAL A 12 -4.44 -4.89 -3.37
CA VAL A 12 -3.16 -5.58 -3.35
C VAL A 12 -2.05 -4.56 -3.55
N SER A 13 -1.12 -4.47 -2.60
CA SER A 13 -0.18 -3.37 -2.49
C SER A 13 1.14 -3.77 -1.82
N ASP A 14 2.22 -3.08 -2.19
CA ASP A 14 3.48 -3.08 -1.44
C ASP A 14 3.82 -1.65 -1.01
N ILE A 15 4.21 -1.45 0.25
CA ILE A 15 4.51 -0.12 0.82
C ILE A 15 5.74 0.54 0.20
N ILE A 16 6.56 -0.19 -0.53
CA ILE A 16 7.70 0.36 -1.29
C ILE A 16 7.33 0.74 -2.74
N CYS A 17 6.06 0.58 -3.13
CA CYS A 17 5.55 0.96 -4.45
C CYS A 17 5.03 2.41 -4.44
N PRO A 18 5.68 3.35 -5.14
CA PRO A 18 5.22 4.74 -5.16
C PRO A 18 3.86 4.91 -5.87
N TRP A 19 3.57 4.06 -6.86
CA TRP A 19 2.26 4.06 -7.52
C TRP A 19 1.14 3.59 -6.60
N CYS A 20 1.43 2.71 -5.63
CA CYS A 20 0.46 2.33 -4.58
C CYS A 20 0.12 3.53 -3.67
N TYR A 21 1.11 4.37 -3.34
CA TYR A 21 0.85 5.58 -2.56
C TYR A 21 -0.01 6.59 -3.34
N ILE A 22 0.30 6.80 -4.63
CA ILE A 22 -0.51 7.65 -5.51
C ILE A 22 -1.94 7.09 -5.61
N ALA A 23 -2.09 5.78 -5.85
CA ALA A 23 -3.38 5.12 -5.94
C ALA A 23 -4.20 5.24 -4.66
N LYS A 24 -3.55 5.18 -3.47
CA LYS A 24 -4.22 5.40 -2.19
C LYS A 24 -4.84 6.80 -2.08
N LYS A 25 -4.14 7.83 -2.55
CA LYS A 25 -4.68 9.21 -2.57
C LYS A 25 -5.84 9.34 -3.57
N GLN A 26 -5.72 8.72 -4.74
CA GLN A 26 -6.79 8.66 -5.73
C GLN A 26 -8.02 7.91 -5.21
N LEU A 27 -7.80 6.79 -4.49
CA LEU A 27 -8.87 6.02 -3.85
C LEU A 27 -9.66 6.86 -2.85
N ALA A 28 -8.97 7.59 -1.96
CA ALA A 28 -9.65 8.47 -1.00
C ALA A 28 -10.55 9.51 -1.71
N SER A 29 -10.06 10.09 -2.81
CA SER A 29 -10.84 11.01 -3.64
C SER A 29 -12.00 10.32 -4.35
N ALA A 30 -11.78 9.12 -4.90
CA ALA A 30 -12.82 8.35 -5.59
C ALA A 30 -13.96 7.94 -4.66
N LEU A 31 -13.62 7.48 -3.45
CA LEU A 31 -14.59 7.06 -2.44
C LEU A 31 -15.45 8.23 -1.90
N ALA A 32 -14.94 9.46 -1.97
CA ALA A 32 -15.68 10.66 -1.62
C ALA A 32 -16.69 11.10 -2.68
N LEU A 33 -16.62 10.55 -3.90
CA LEU A 33 -17.58 10.85 -4.97
C LEU A 33 -18.94 10.23 -4.69
N GLY A 34 -19.98 10.91 -5.18
CA GLY A 34 -21.37 10.44 -5.05
C GLY A 34 -21.67 9.23 -5.92
N PHE A 35 -22.46 8.32 -5.38
CA PHE A 35 -23.05 7.20 -6.10
C PHE A 35 -24.49 6.99 -5.62
N GLU A 36 -25.46 7.08 -6.54
CA GLU A 36 -26.89 7.06 -6.22
C GLU A 36 -27.23 8.16 -5.18
N THR A 37 -27.64 7.78 -3.95
CA THR A 37 -28.04 8.71 -2.88
C THR A 37 -26.97 8.86 -1.79
N THR A 38 -25.82 8.16 -1.92
CA THR A 38 -24.74 8.11 -0.90
C THR A 38 -23.38 8.39 -1.52
N GLN A 39 -22.33 8.37 -0.70
CA GLN A 39 -20.95 8.34 -1.18
C GLN A 39 -20.54 6.91 -1.50
N LEU A 40 -19.64 6.73 -2.50
CA LEU A 40 -19.07 5.41 -2.83
C LEU A 40 -18.47 4.69 -1.62
N ALA A 41 -17.89 5.44 -0.68
CA ALA A 41 -17.30 4.88 0.53
C ALA A 41 -18.26 3.96 1.33
N SER A 42 -19.56 4.27 1.33
CA SER A 42 -20.55 3.50 2.09
C SER A 42 -20.87 2.12 1.49
N HIS A 43 -20.39 1.85 0.29
CA HIS A 43 -20.60 0.58 -0.41
C HIS A 43 -19.46 -0.41 -0.24
N PHE A 44 -18.33 -0.01 0.42
CA PHE A 44 -17.13 -0.83 0.47
C PHE A 44 -16.57 -0.99 1.87
N ASP A 45 -16.17 -2.22 2.19
CA ASP A 45 -15.22 -2.53 3.24
C ASP A 45 -13.82 -2.65 2.60
N VAL A 46 -12.92 -1.72 2.95
CA VAL A 46 -11.62 -1.57 2.29
C VAL A 46 -10.54 -2.29 3.05
N THR A 47 -9.92 -3.29 2.42
CA THR A 47 -8.83 -4.07 2.99
C THR A 47 -7.56 -3.98 2.13
N TRP A 48 -6.41 -3.70 2.77
CA TRP A 48 -5.10 -3.73 2.15
C TRP A 48 -4.50 -5.13 2.24
N ARG A 49 -4.18 -5.72 1.08
CA ARG A 49 -3.59 -7.05 0.96
C ARG A 49 -2.12 -6.96 0.60
N PRO A 50 -1.27 -7.84 1.16
CA PRO A 50 0.17 -7.82 0.91
C PRO A 50 0.51 -8.26 -0.51
N PHE A 51 1.54 -7.61 -1.05
CA PHE A 51 2.27 -8.05 -2.24
C PHE A 51 3.77 -7.81 -2.03
N GLU A 52 4.61 -8.64 -2.62
CA GLU A 52 6.05 -8.54 -2.48
C GLU A 52 6.72 -8.23 -3.82
N LEU A 53 7.06 -6.95 -4.05
CA LEU A 53 7.76 -6.53 -5.27
C LEU A 53 9.20 -7.08 -5.36
N ASN A 54 9.80 -7.39 -4.21
CA ASN A 54 11.18 -7.82 -4.11
C ASN A 54 11.28 -9.03 -3.16
N PRO A 55 10.88 -10.24 -3.57
CA PRO A 55 10.87 -11.43 -2.69
C PRO A 55 12.25 -11.83 -2.18
N ASP A 56 13.30 -11.53 -2.95
CA ASP A 56 14.70 -11.85 -2.61
C ASP A 56 15.41 -10.72 -1.85
N MET A 57 14.68 -9.68 -1.40
CA MET A 57 15.28 -8.57 -0.67
C MET A 57 15.83 -9.03 0.68
N PRO A 58 17.15 -8.83 0.96
CA PRO A 58 17.70 -9.14 2.28
C PRO A 58 16.93 -8.42 3.40
N ILE A 59 16.87 -9.05 4.58
CA ILE A 59 16.18 -8.47 5.76
C ILE A 59 16.68 -7.05 6.08
N SER A 60 18.00 -6.82 5.93
CA SER A 60 18.61 -5.50 6.14
C SER A 60 18.24 -4.47 5.07
N GLY A 61 17.56 -4.87 4.00
CA GLY A 61 17.43 -4.07 2.78
C GLY A 61 18.79 -3.88 2.08
N VAL A 62 18.80 -3.05 1.05
CA VAL A 62 20.00 -2.75 0.26
C VAL A 62 20.15 -1.24 0.05
N ASP A 63 21.37 -0.80 -0.31
CA ASP A 63 21.60 0.57 -0.76
C ASP A 63 20.70 0.92 -1.95
N ARG A 64 20.04 2.06 -1.88
CA ARG A 64 19.05 2.44 -2.89
C ARG A 64 19.67 2.71 -4.25
N VAL A 65 20.82 3.37 -4.28
CA VAL A 65 21.49 3.73 -5.55
C VAL A 65 21.91 2.46 -6.27
N SER A 66 22.61 1.56 -5.57
CA SER A 66 23.07 0.27 -6.10
C SER A 66 21.91 -0.58 -6.62
N TYR A 67 20.87 -0.75 -5.80
CA TYR A 67 19.70 -1.54 -6.16
C TYR A 67 18.99 -0.98 -7.40
N ARG A 68 18.73 0.32 -7.41
CA ARG A 68 18.00 0.95 -8.52
C ARG A 68 18.81 1.03 -9.80
N THR A 69 20.11 1.23 -9.69
CA THR A 69 21.02 1.17 -10.86
C THR A 69 20.95 -0.23 -11.49
N GLN A 70 21.03 -1.28 -10.70
CA GLN A 70 20.92 -2.66 -11.18
C GLN A 70 19.54 -2.93 -11.80
N LYS A 71 18.46 -2.50 -11.13
CA LYS A 71 17.06 -2.79 -11.55
C LYS A 71 16.68 -2.06 -12.83
N PHE A 72 17.13 -0.83 -13.02
CA PHE A 72 16.70 0.05 -14.13
C PHE A 72 17.79 0.29 -15.18
N GLY A 73 18.99 -0.29 -14.99
CA GLY A 73 20.09 -0.23 -15.93
C GLY A 73 21.06 0.93 -15.69
N SER A 74 20.61 2.07 -15.15
CA SER A 74 21.48 3.18 -14.71
C SER A 74 20.83 4.01 -13.62
N TRP A 75 21.66 4.79 -12.91
CA TRP A 75 21.16 5.72 -11.89
C TRP A 75 20.38 6.88 -12.52
N GLU A 76 20.84 7.41 -13.65
CA GLU A 76 20.18 8.49 -14.39
C GLU A 76 18.78 8.08 -14.82
N ARG A 77 18.61 6.85 -15.34
CA ARG A 77 17.30 6.32 -15.68
C ARG A 77 16.41 6.16 -14.44
N SER A 78 16.99 5.72 -13.33
CA SER A 78 16.27 5.65 -12.05
C SER A 78 15.78 7.02 -11.58
N GLN A 79 16.61 8.06 -11.70
CA GLN A 79 16.23 9.43 -11.35
C GLN A 79 15.14 9.99 -12.27
N ALA A 80 15.17 9.67 -13.56
CA ALA A 80 14.10 10.04 -14.48
C ALA A 80 12.75 9.41 -14.08
N LEU A 81 12.73 8.11 -13.72
CA LEU A 81 11.53 7.45 -13.20
C LEU A 81 11.05 8.06 -11.88
N ASP A 82 11.97 8.47 -11.00
CA ASP A 82 11.63 9.18 -9.77
C ASP A 82 11.00 10.55 -10.05
N ALA A 83 11.49 11.26 -11.07
CA ALA A 83 10.92 12.55 -11.49
C ALA A 83 9.48 12.39 -12.03
N ASP A 84 9.22 11.35 -12.82
CA ASP A 84 7.88 11.03 -13.31
C ASP A 84 6.91 10.70 -12.17
N VAL A 85 7.36 9.89 -11.22
CA VAL A 85 6.59 9.57 -9.99
C VAL A 85 6.32 10.83 -9.17
N ALA A 86 7.33 11.67 -8.97
CA ALA A 86 7.19 12.92 -8.21
C ALA A 86 6.19 13.87 -8.89
N ALA A 87 6.25 13.99 -10.22
CA ALA A 87 5.29 14.79 -10.99
C ALA A 87 3.85 14.25 -10.87
N ALA A 88 3.68 12.92 -10.91
CA ALA A 88 2.39 12.28 -10.69
C ALA A 88 1.89 12.49 -9.24
N GLY A 89 2.77 12.32 -8.25
CA GLY A 89 2.45 12.52 -6.84
C GLY A 89 2.04 13.94 -6.51
N LYS A 90 2.70 14.93 -7.10
CA LYS A 90 2.36 16.34 -6.90
C LYS A 90 0.91 16.66 -7.27
N ARG A 91 0.36 15.99 -8.29
CA ARG A 91 -1.05 16.16 -8.70
C ARG A 91 -2.05 15.65 -7.66
N VAL A 92 -1.64 14.79 -6.75
CA VAL A 92 -2.46 14.23 -5.65
C VAL A 92 -1.97 14.66 -4.26
N GLY A 93 -1.18 15.73 -4.20
CA GLY A 93 -0.72 16.32 -2.94
C GLY A 93 0.41 15.56 -2.24
N ILE A 94 1.12 14.65 -2.93
CA ILE A 94 2.29 13.96 -2.38
C ILE A 94 3.57 14.71 -2.78
N ASN A 95 4.36 15.10 -1.78
CA ASN A 95 5.70 15.65 -1.99
C ASN A 95 6.74 14.53 -1.79
N PHE A 96 7.03 13.77 -2.85
CA PHE A 96 8.04 12.72 -2.81
C PHE A 96 9.42 13.29 -2.50
N ARG A 97 10.10 12.72 -1.53
CA ARG A 97 11.44 13.11 -1.06
C ARG A 97 12.43 11.97 -1.36
N HIS A 98 12.58 11.65 -2.66
CA HIS A 98 13.53 10.61 -3.10
C HIS A 98 14.97 10.91 -2.68
N ASP A 99 15.29 12.19 -2.45
CA ASP A 99 16.58 12.67 -1.93
C ASP A 99 16.88 12.20 -0.50
N LEU A 100 15.85 11.92 0.32
CA LEU A 100 16.00 11.39 1.67
C LEU A 100 16.09 9.86 1.73
N MET A 101 15.72 9.18 0.65
CA MET A 101 15.64 7.73 0.61
C MET A 101 17.01 7.12 0.30
N THR A 102 17.70 6.62 1.31
CA THR A 102 19.04 6.02 1.17
C THR A 102 19.00 4.50 0.97
N ARG A 103 17.90 3.83 1.34
CA ARG A 103 17.76 2.37 1.28
C ARG A 103 16.48 1.94 0.56
N THR A 104 16.55 0.77 -0.09
CA THR A 104 15.38 -0.02 -0.47
C THR A 104 15.20 -1.09 0.61
N PRO A 105 14.16 -0.99 1.46
CA PRO A 105 13.98 -1.89 2.58
C PRO A 105 13.38 -3.24 2.15
N ASN A 106 13.52 -4.24 3.01
CA ASN A 106 12.63 -5.38 3.02
C ASN A 106 11.30 -4.97 3.66
N SER A 107 10.20 -5.12 2.96
CA SER A 107 8.87 -4.67 3.40
C SER A 107 8.07 -5.73 4.18
N PHE A 108 8.65 -6.90 4.46
CA PHE A 108 7.92 -8.01 5.11
C PHE A 108 7.34 -7.64 6.48
N GLN A 109 8.15 -7.01 7.34
CA GLN A 109 7.68 -6.61 8.67
C GLN A 109 6.63 -5.49 8.60
N ALA A 110 6.73 -4.60 7.63
CA ALA A 110 5.70 -3.57 7.40
C ALA A 110 4.36 -4.20 6.96
N ARG A 111 4.38 -5.24 6.12
CA ARG A 111 3.17 -6.01 5.76
C ARG A 111 2.55 -6.70 6.97
N ARG A 112 3.37 -7.27 7.87
CA ARG A 112 2.89 -7.83 9.15
C ARG A 112 2.27 -6.76 10.04
N LEU A 113 2.84 -5.55 10.09
CA LEU A 113 2.25 -4.43 10.82
C LEU A 113 0.88 -4.04 10.23
N ILE A 114 0.73 -3.99 8.90
CA ILE A 114 -0.56 -3.73 8.24
C ILE A 114 -1.58 -4.81 8.62
N LEU A 115 -1.18 -6.08 8.67
CA LEU A 115 -2.03 -7.19 9.11
C LEU A 115 -2.49 -7.00 10.56
N LEU A 116 -1.57 -6.68 11.48
CA LEU A 116 -1.92 -6.41 12.88
C LEU A 116 -2.90 -5.24 13.00
N ALA A 117 -2.65 -4.16 12.27
CA ALA A 117 -3.50 -2.97 12.26
C ALA A 117 -4.93 -3.25 11.76
N GLY A 118 -5.10 -4.23 10.86
CA GLY A 118 -6.43 -4.67 10.41
C GLY A 118 -7.27 -5.29 11.51
N ARG A 119 -6.64 -5.89 12.53
CA ARG A 119 -7.35 -6.46 13.69
C ARG A 119 -7.89 -5.41 14.67
N ASP A 120 -7.46 -4.15 14.51
CA ASP A 120 -7.79 -3.02 15.37
C ASP A 120 -8.52 -1.90 14.60
N ASP A 121 -9.00 -2.16 13.39
CA ASP A 121 -9.62 -1.18 12.47
C ASP A 121 -8.72 0.04 12.18
N ARG A 122 -7.39 -0.16 12.21
CA ARG A 122 -6.37 0.87 12.00
C ARG A 122 -5.57 0.69 10.71
N GLN A 123 -5.92 -0.30 9.90
CA GLN A 123 -5.14 -0.68 8.72
C GLN A 123 -4.89 0.50 7.77
N ASN A 124 -5.95 1.25 7.45
CA ASN A 124 -5.85 2.38 6.53
C ASN A 124 -4.96 3.51 7.09
N ALA A 125 -5.01 3.77 8.39
CA ALA A 125 -4.16 4.77 9.06
C ALA A 125 -2.68 4.35 9.05
N VAL A 126 -2.40 3.07 9.33
CA VAL A 126 -1.03 2.52 9.31
C VAL A 126 -0.46 2.53 7.88
N VAL A 127 -1.25 2.18 6.87
CA VAL A 127 -0.82 2.25 5.46
C VAL A 127 -0.49 3.68 5.05
N ASP A 128 -1.31 4.69 5.45
CA ASP A 128 -0.99 6.11 5.21
C ASP A 128 0.32 6.53 5.87
N ALA A 129 0.51 6.15 7.15
CA ALA A 129 1.70 6.50 7.92
C ALA A 129 2.97 5.84 7.32
N LEU A 130 2.89 4.56 6.90
CA LEU A 130 4.00 3.86 6.26
C LEU A 130 4.42 4.51 4.93
N PHE A 131 3.46 4.81 4.06
CA PHE A 131 3.75 5.48 2.79
C PHE A 131 4.37 6.86 3.02
N LYS A 132 3.81 7.65 3.95
CA LYS A 132 4.33 8.97 4.30
C LYS A 132 5.76 8.85 4.83
N ALA A 133 6.01 7.99 5.81
CA ALA A 133 7.31 7.77 6.42
C ALA A 133 8.37 7.41 5.38
N TYR A 134 8.07 6.47 4.48
CA TYR A 134 9.03 6.03 3.47
C TYR A 134 9.24 7.06 2.37
N PHE A 135 8.17 7.56 1.75
CA PHE A 135 8.27 8.37 0.53
C PHE A 135 8.43 9.87 0.76
N THR A 136 8.02 10.40 1.91
CA THR A 136 8.07 11.84 2.19
C THR A 136 9.02 12.21 3.33
N GLU A 137 9.39 11.25 4.17
CA GLU A 137 10.28 11.47 5.32
C GLU A 137 11.62 10.69 5.19
N GLY A 138 11.71 9.75 4.24
CA GLY A 138 12.92 8.94 4.01
C GLY A 138 13.23 7.94 5.12
N ARG A 139 12.24 7.62 6.00
CA ARG A 139 12.40 6.65 7.10
C ARG A 139 12.54 5.24 6.55
N ASN A 140 13.39 4.44 7.17
CA ASN A 140 13.59 3.04 6.77
C ASN A 140 12.51 2.14 7.36
N VAL A 141 11.43 1.90 6.60
CA VAL A 141 10.30 1.04 6.99
C VAL A 141 10.62 -0.46 7.03
N GLY A 142 11.87 -0.85 6.86
CA GLY A 142 12.39 -2.18 7.15
C GLY A 142 12.86 -2.37 8.59
N GLU A 143 13.03 -1.29 9.35
CA GLU A 143 13.51 -1.32 10.74
C GLU A 143 12.37 -1.43 11.74
N THR A 144 12.47 -2.39 12.66
CA THR A 144 11.43 -2.63 13.67
C THR A 144 11.16 -1.40 14.56
N SER A 145 12.19 -0.67 14.95
CA SER A 145 12.03 0.56 15.74
C SER A 145 11.21 1.62 15.01
N VAL A 146 11.50 1.83 13.71
CA VAL A 146 10.75 2.75 12.85
C VAL A 146 9.30 2.31 12.68
N LEU A 147 9.06 1.01 12.51
CA LEU A 147 7.69 0.46 12.40
C LEU A 147 6.88 0.64 13.68
N VAL A 148 7.52 0.49 14.85
CA VAL A 148 6.87 0.71 16.16
C VAL A 148 6.49 2.18 16.34
N GLU A 149 7.36 3.12 15.97
CA GLU A 149 7.08 4.55 16.01
C GLU A 149 5.90 4.90 15.08
N ILE A 150 5.93 4.43 13.83
CA ILE A 150 4.85 4.64 12.84
C ILE A 150 3.52 4.07 13.35
N ALA A 151 3.56 2.89 13.99
CA ALA A 151 2.37 2.27 14.56
C ALA A 151 1.78 3.10 15.70
N ALA A 152 2.63 3.63 16.58
CA ALA A 152 2.22 4.52 17.67
C ALA A 152 1.62 5.83 17.13
N GLU A 153 2.22 6.45 16.13
CA GLU A 153 1.69 7.62 15.42
C GLU A 153 0.29 7.35 14.81
N ALA A 154 0.05 6.10 14.37
CA ALA A 154 -1.24 5.65 13.84
C ALA A 154 -2.23 5.17 14.92
N GLY A 155 -1.86 5.26 16.21
CA GLY A 155 -2.73 4.97 17.36
C GLY A 155 -2.74 3.51 17.83
N LEU A 156 -1.73 2.71 17.46
CA LEU A 156 -1.54 1.36 18.02
C LEU A 156 -0.65 1.41 19.27
N ASP A 157 -0.80 0.41 20.13
CA ASP A 157 0.07 0.22 21.30
C ASP A 157 1.47 -0.24 20.88
N ALA A 158 2.48 0.59 21.18
CA ALA A 158 3.86 0.39 20.75
C ALA A 158 4.47 -0.91 21.33
N GLU A 159 4.17 -1.26 22.60
CA GLU A 159 4.70 -2.47 23.24
C GLU A 159 4.11 -3.74 22.60
N ARG A 160 2.82 -3.73 22.34
CA ARG A 160 2.13 -4.82 21.63
C ARG A 160 2.68 -5.00 20.21
N VAL A 161 2.90 -3.90 19.47
CA VAL A 161 3.49 -3.93 18.12
C VAL A 161 4.91 -4.50 18.18
N LEU A 162 5.74 -4.05 19.12
CA LEU A 162 7.11 -4.56 19.27
C LEU A 162 7.12 -6.07 19.55
N LYS A 163 6.29 -6.55 20.47
CA LYS A 163 6.13 -7.98 20.78
C LYS A 163 5.66 -8.77 19.54
N PHE A 164 4.69 -8.24 18.80
CA PHE A 164 4.19 -8.87 17.59
C PHE A 164 5.27 -9.00 16.50
N LEU A 165 6.02 -7.93 16.23
CA LEU A 165 7.06 -7.92 15.20
C LEU A 165 8.25 -8.83 15.56
N HIS A 166 8.56 -9.01 16.84
CA HIS A 166 9.58 -9.95 17.32
C HIS A 166 9.11 -11.41 17.36
N SER A 167 7.82 -11.68 17.18
CA SER A 167 7.26 -13.03 17.14
C SER A 167 7.15 -13.55 15.70
N ASN A 168 6.68 -14.80 15.53
CA ASN A 168 6.32 -15.36 14.23
C ASN A 168 4.82 -15.23 13.93
N VAL A 169 4.03 -14.56 14.77
CA VAL A 169 2.59 -14.39 14.55
C VAL A 169 2.33 -13.62 13.27
N GLY A 170 1.43 -14.12 12.43
CA GLY A 170 1.06 -13.50 11.15
C GLY A 170 2.03 -13.79 9.99
N VAL A 171 3.13 -14.53 10.19
CA VAL A 171 4.06 -14.90 9.10
C VAL A 171 3.35 -15.77 8.07
N ASP A 172 2.74 -16.88 8.52
CA ASP A 172 2.04 -17.82 7.63
C ASP A 172 0.82 -17.16 6.97
N GLU A 173 0.13 -16.25 7.69
CA GLU A 173 -1.00 -15.50 7.16
C GLU A 173 -0.57 -14.57 6.02
N ILE A 174 0.53 -13.82 6.19
CA ILE A 174 1.08 -12.99 5.11
C ILE A 174 1.48 -13.86 3.91
N ARG A 175 2.22 -14.95 4.12
CA ARG A 175 2.63 -15.85 3.04
C ARG A 175 1.45 -16.47 2.30
N SER A 176 0.39 -16.84 3.02
CA SER A 176 -0.85 -17.35 2.42
C SER A 176 -1.56 -16.28 1.58
N GLN A 177 -1.62 -15.05 2.04
CA GLN A 177 -2.22 -13.94 1.28
C GLN A 177 -1.41 -13.59 0.02
N GLU A 178 -0.08 -13.59 0.11
CA GLU A 178 0.82 -13.41 -1.04
C GLU A 178 0.64 -14.53 -2.08
N GLN A 179 0.55 -15.79 -1.61
CA GLN A 179 0.29 -16.93 -2.50
C GLN A 179 -1.10 -16.81 -3.17
N SER A 180 -2.11 -16.31 -2.45
CA SER A 180 -3.44 -16.08 -3.02
C SER A 180 -3.41 -15.03 -4.13
N ALA A 181 -2.62 -13.95 -3.96
CA ALA A 181 -2.42 -12.94 -5.00
C ALA A 181 -1.72 -13.53 -6.24
N MET A 182 -0.72 -14.39 -6.05
CA MET A 182 -0.05 -15.09 -7.15
C MET A 182 -1.00 -16.05 -7.89
N ASN A 183 -1.84 -16.79 -7.16
CA ASN A 183 -2.84 -17.68 -7.74
C ASN A 183 -3.93 -16.93 -8.53
N ALA A 184 -4.20 -15.68 -8.16
CA ALA A 184 -5.09 -14.77 -8.90
C ALA A 184 -4.36 -14.07 -10.08
N GLU A 185 -3.17 -14.54 -10.45
CA GLU A 185 -2.34 -14.02 -11.55
C GLU A 185 -2.01 -12.51 -11.41
N ILE A 186 -2.01 -11.99 -10.17
CA ILE A 186 -1.62 -10.61 -9.92
C ILE A 186 -0.10 -10.49 -10.06
N SER A 187 0.34 -9.82 -11.12
CA SER A 187 1.75 -9.62 -11.47
C SER A 187 2.28 -8.23 -11.13
N GLY A 188 1.44 -7.33 -10.63
CA GLY A 188 1.82 -5.96 -10.33
C GLY A 188 0.87 -5.26 -9.37
N VAL A 189 1.34 -4.15 -8.82
CA VAL A 189 0.60 -3.36 -7.83
C VAL A 189 0.65 -1.86 -8.15
N PRO A 190 -0.40 -1.11 -7.79
CA PRO A 190 -1.60 -1.54 -7.07
C PRO A 190 -2.55 -2.33 -7.96
N THR A 191 -3.24 -3.32 -7.38
CA THR A 191 -4.35 -4.03 -8.04
C THR A 191 -5.57 -3.99 -7.12
N PHE A 192 -6.72 -3.67 -7.70
CA PHE A 192 -7.99 -3.52 -7.00
C PHE A 192 -8.91 -4.70 -7.32
N MET A 193 -9.45 -5.31 -6.28
CA MET A 193 -10.34 -6.46 -6.37
C MET A 193 -11.64 -6.15 -5.62
N LEU A 194 -12.76 -6.55 -6.18
CA LEU A 194 -14.07 -6.47 -5.55
C LEU A 194 -14.64 -7.88 -5.42
N ASP A 195 -15.02 -8.29 -4.22
CA ASP A 195 -15.58 -9.61 -3.91
C ASP A 195 -14.77 -10.77 -4.51
N GLY A 196 -13.43 -10.63 -4.50
CA GLY A 196 -12.50 -11.63 -5.01
C GLY A 196 -12.13 -11.51 -6.51
N GLU A 197 -12.80 -10.65 -7.28
CA GLU A 197 -12.51 -10.43 -8.70
C GLU A 197 -11.64 -9.20 -8.94
N VAL A 198 -10.63 -9.29 -9.81
CA VAL A 198 -9.83 -8.13 -10.24
C VAL A 198 -10.68 -7.21 -11.10
N ILE A 199 -10.80 -5.94 -10.69
CA ILE A 199 -11.55 -4.93 -11.43
C ILE A 199 -10.67 -3.98 -12.25
N PHE A 200 -9.49 -3.66 -11.75
CA PHE A 200 -8.43 -2.95 -12.50
C PHE A 200 -7.09 -3.00 -11.75
N SER A 201 -6.02 -2.63 -12.47
CA SER A 201 -4.66 -2.46 -11.90
C SER A 201 -4.09 -1.10 -12.30
N GLY A 202 -3.15 -0.60 -11.48
CA GLY A 202 -2.46 0.67 -11.69
C GLY A 202 -3.07 1.85 -10.95
N ALA A 203 -2.31 2.95 -10.92
CA ALA A 203 -2.69 4.20 -10.24
C ALA A 203 -3.52 5.08 -11.20
N VAL A 204 -4.77 4.70 -11.44
CA VAL A 204 -5.69 5.49 -12.26
C VAL A 204 -6.23 6.71 -11.49
N GLY A 205 -6.70 7.74 -12.21
CA GLY A 205 -7.30 8.93 -11.59
C GLY A 205 -8.61 8.63 -10.84
N ALA A 206 -8.96 9.49 -9.87
CA ALA A 206 -10.11 9.27 -8.99
C ALA A 206 -11.44 9.06 -9.73
N GLU A 207 -11.71 9.85 -10.77
CA GLU A 207 -12.95 9.72 -11.57
C GLU A 207 -13.01 8.40 -12.35
N ALA A 208 -11.88 7.99 -12.94
CA ALA A 208 -11.78 6.69 -13.60
C ALA A 208 -11.96 5.55 -12.61
N MET A 209 -11.32 5.65 -11.43
CA MET A 209 -11.46 4.68 -10.35
C MET A 209 -12.93 4.57 -9.89
N ALA A 210 -13.59 5.69 -9.64
CA ALA A 210 -15.01 5.72 -9.29
C ALA A 210 -15.89 5.07 -10.39
N THR A 211 -15.56 5.30 -11.66
CA THR A 211 -16.27 4.67 -12.78
C THR A 211 -16.12 3.15 -12.78
N TYR A 212 -14.92 2.61 -12.45
CA TYR A 212 -14.72 1.17 -12.31
C TYR A 212 -15.55 0.60 -11.16
N PHE A 213 -15.54 1.27 -9.99
CA PHE A 213 -16.36 0.86 -8.84
C PHE A 213 -17.84 0.85 -9.15
N GLN A 214 -18.36 1.94 -9.72
CA GLN A 214 -19.78 2.04 -10.09
C GLN A 214 -20.22 0.97 -11.11
N LYS A 215 -19.35 0.61 -12.05
CA LYS A 215 -19.63 -0.49 -12.99
C LYS A 215 -19.63 -1.85 -12.29
N ALA A 216 -18.72 -2.07 -11.35
CA ALA A 216 -18.64 -3.32 -10.62
C ALA A 216 -19.86 -3.52 -9.70
N LEU A 217 -20.35 -2.47 -9.03
CA LEU A 217 -21.55 -2.50 -8.18
C LEU A 217 -22.87 -2.73 -8.94
N LYS A 218 -22.88 -2.59 -10.28
CA LYS A 218 -24.08 -2.80 -11.11
C LYS A 218 -24.18 -4.20 -11.73
N LYS A 219 -23.19 -5.06 -11.46
CA LYS A 219 -23.19 -6.45 -11.94
C LYS A 219 -23.93 -7.37 -10.97
#